data_ce84f346c28cbe5ab7901ecafed26235
#
_entry.id   ce84f346c28cbe5ab7901ecafed26235
#
_cell.length_a   1.000
_cell.length_b   1.000
_cell.length_c   1.000
_cell.angle_alpha   90.00
_cell.angle_beta   90.00
_cell.angle_gamma   90.00
#
_symmetry.space_group_name_H-M   'P 1'
#
loop_
_entity.id
_entity.type
_entity.pdbx_description
1 polymer ?
#
loop_
_entity_poly.entity_id
_entity_poly.type
_entity_poly.pdbx_seq_one_letter_code
_entity_poly.pdbx_strand_id
1 'polypeptide(L)'
;KFTVDLDGDSVVVSGENKAALQGKLKRIPGLQKALDFYRLARTPLFEKDNTTPLLDGYQATMIESGSEKLTDLRHRMPNAGGLIIAPSIEMANYMVALLEKIEGEKPILVHSQMPNPNSKIRAFRETDKRWLVSVAMVSEGVDIKRLRVLLYLPNAMTELAFRQAIGRVVRSAGNDDDTRAYVVM
;
A
#
# COMPACT_ATOMS: atom_id res chain seq x y z
N LYS A 1 -29.53 -3.23 -6.93
CA LYS A 1 -28.05 -3.23 -6.71
C LYS A 1 -27.42 -2.23 -7.65
N PHE A 2 -26.56 -1.38 -7.15
CA PHE A 2 -25.81 -0.41 -7.96
C PHE A 2 -24.34 -0.47 -7.58
N THR A 3 -23.50 -0.06 -8.51
CA THR A 3 -22.05 0.05 -8.31
C THR A 3 -21.65 1.50 -8.53
N VAL A 4 -20.77 2.00 -7.70
CA VAL A 4 -20.12 3.31 -7.84
C VAL A 4 -18.66 3.06 -8.07
N ASP A 5 -18.12 3.61 -9.15
CA ASP A 5 -16.72 3.49 -9.50
C ASP A 5 -16.18 4.84 -10.01
N LEU A 6 -14.86 4.95 -10.15
CA LEU A 6 -14.18 6.10 -10.73
C LEU A 6 -13.77 5.76 -12.16
N ASP A 7 -14.16 6.62 -13.09
CA ASP A 7 -13.72 6.57 -14.49
C ASP A 7 -13.07 7.92 -14.82
N GLY A 8 -11.74 7.93 -14.86
CA GLY A 8 -10.96 9.16 -15.02
C GLY A 8 -11.29 10.18 -13.93
N ASP A 9 -11.82 11.34 -14.32
CA ASP A 9 -12.19 12.44 -13.43
C ASP A 9 -13.64 12.42 -12.97
N SER A 10 -14.40 11.37 -13.32
CA SER A 10 -15.83 11.29 -13.04
C SER A 10 -16.18 10.13 -12.11
N VAL A 11 -17.23 10.32 -11.33
CA VAL A 11 -17.89 9.24 -10.58
C VAL A 11 -18.85 8.53 -11.50
N VAL A 12 -18.58 7.28 -11.83
CA VAL A 12 -19.46 6.44 -12.64
C VAL A 12 -20.39 5.67 -11.73
N VAL A 13 -21.69 5.79 -11.97
CA VAL A 13 -22.72 5.05 -11.27
C VAL A 13 -23.41 4.15 -12.28
N SER A 14 -23.41 2.85 -12.04
CA SER A 14 -24.11 1.85 -12.86
C SER A 14 -25.26 1.20 -12.08
N GLY A 15 -26.32 0.85 -12.78
CA GLY A 15 -27.51 0.24 -12.21
C GLY A 15 -28.79 1.03 -12.49
N GLU A 16 -29.89 0.55 -11.93
CA GLU A 16 -31.19 1.22 -12.04
C GLU A 16 -31.17 2.59 -11.32
N ASN A 17 -31.88 3.58 -11.88
CA ASN A 17 -31.97 4.95 -11.36
C ASN A 17 -30.60 5.70 -11.26
N LYS A 18 -29.69 5.42 -12.17
CA LYS A 18 -28.36 6.02 -12.26
C LYS A 18 -28.34 7.55 -12.06
N ALA A 19 -29.20 8.28 -12.80
CA ALA A 19 -29.23 9.75 -12.75
C ALA A 19 -29.66 10.29 -11.36
N ALA A 20 -30.66 9.65 -10.74
CA ALA A 20 -31.14 10.04 -9.41
C ALA A 20 -30.07 9.78 -8.33
N LEU A 21 -29.33 8.67 -8.46
CA LEU A 21 -28.25 8.32 -7.53
C LEU A 21 -27.06 9.28 -7.68
N GLN A 22 -26.63 9.60 -8.90
CA GLN A 22 -25.58 10.60 -9.14
C GLN A 22 -25.92 11.96 -8.53
N GLY A 23 -27.18 12.40 -8.67
CA GLY A 23 -27.64 13.65 -8.08
C GLY A 23 -27.58 13.63 -6.54
N LYS A 24 -27.87 12.50 -5.91
CA LYS A 24 -27.77 12.33 -4.46
C LYS A 24 -26.31 12.28 -3.99
N LEU A 25 -25.43 11.56 -4.68
CA LEU A 25 -24.01 11.45 -4.34
C LEU A 25 -23.30 12.81 -4.37
N LYS A 26 -23.59 13.67 -5.36
CA LYS A 26 -23.04 15.03 -5.43
C LYS A 26 -23.38 15.91 -4.22
N ARG A 27 -24.44 15.57 -3.48
CA ARG A 27 -24.91 16.31 -2.29
C ARG A 27 -24.32 15.79 -0.99
N ILE A 28 -23.54 14.70 -1.01
CA ILE A 28 -22.91 14.16 0.21
C ILE A 28 -21.68 15.02 0.55
N PRO A 29 -21.69 15.71 1.70
CA PRO A 29 -20.56 16.53 2.11
C PRO A 29 -19.27 15.71 2.21
N GLY A 30 -18.19 16.22 1.63
CA GLY A 30 -16.88 15.59 1.69
C GLY A 30 -16.65 14.41 0.73
N LEU A 31 -17.69 13.91 0.04
CA LEU A 31 -17.54 12.79 -0.90
C LEU A 31 -16.53 13.12 -2.01
N GLN A 32 -16.61 14.32 -2.60
CA GLN A 32 -15.68 14.73 -3.66
C GLN A 32 -14.22 14.71 -3.15
N LYS A 33 -13.96 15.28 -1.98
CA LYS A 33 -12.61 15.25 -1.37
C LYS A 33 -12.10 13.84 -1.13
N ALA A 34 -12.97 12.94 -0.66
CA ALA A 34 -12.62 11.54 -0.46
C ALA A 34 -12.27 10.83 -1.77
N LEU A 35 -13.02 11.09 -2.84
CA LEU A 35 -12.78 10.54 -4.17
C LEU A 35 -11.49 11.09 -4.78
N ASP A 36 -11.24 12.40 -4.63
CA ASP A 36 -10.01 13.04 -5.10
C ASP A 36 -8.79 12.48 -4.37
N PHE A 37 -8.88 12.30 -3.05
CA PHE A 37 -7.83 11.65 -2.27
C PHE A 37 -7.61 10.20 -2.71
N TYR A 38 -8.68 9.44 -2.89
CA TYR A 38 -8.61 8.04 -3.35
C TYR A 38 -7.93 7.93 -4.72
N ARG A 39 -8.25 8.85 -5.64
CA ARG A 39 -7.59 8.94 -6.94
C ARG A 39 -6.11 9.28 -6.80
N LEU A 40 -5.78 10.32 -6.03
CA LEU A 40 -4.41 10.74 -5.76
C LEU A 40 -3.55 9.59 -5.25
N ALA A 41 -4.08 8.85 -4.27
CA ALA A 41 -3.36 7.72 -3.65
C ALA A 41 -3.12 6.54 -4.61
N ARG A 42 -3.84 6.48 -5.75
CA ARG A 42 -3.77 5.38 -6.72
C ARG A 42 -3.21 5.76 -8.07
N THR A 43 -2.83 7.01 -8.27
CA THR A 43 -2.31 7.49 -9.55
C THR A 43 -0.78 7.60 -9.47
N PRO A 44 -0.03 6.79 -10.23
CA PRO A 44 1.42 6.95 -10.36
C PRO A 44 1.78 8.30 -10.97
N LEU A 45 2.83 8.92 -10.45
CA LEU A 45 3.34 10.19 -10.97
C LEU A 45 4.76 9.99 -11.51
N PHE A 46 4.92 10.21 -12.80
CA PHE A 46 6.19 10.07 -13.51
C PHE A 46 6.67 11.40 -14.08
N GLU A 47 7.96 11.50 -14.32
CA GLU A 47 8.55 12.56 -15.12
C GLU A 47 8.08 12.45 -16.59
N LYS A 48 8.50 13.40 -17.44
CA LYS A 48 8.11 13.44 -18.86
C LYS A 48 8.48 12.18 -19.67
N ASP A 49 9.41 11.39 -19.15
CA ASP A 49 9.84 10.12 -19.75
C ASP A 49 8.86 8.95 -19.48
N ASN A 50 7.84 9.15 -18.66
CA ASN A 50 6.85 8.16 -18.23
C ASN A 50 7.45 6.91 -17.55
N THR A 51 8.69 6.98 -17.09
CA THR A 51 9.41 5.86 -16.46
C THR A 51 10.04 6.24 -15.12
N THR A 52 10.53 7.47 -15.01
CA THR A 52 11.15 7.98 -13.78
C THR A 52 10.09 8.50 -12.82
N PRO A 53 9.94 7.90 -11.62
CA PRO A 53 8.93 8.36 -10.67
C PRO A 53 9.28 9.73 -10.10
N LEU A 54 8.28 10.60 -9.95
CA LEU A 54 8.41 11.89 -9.27
C LEU A 54 8.50 11.69 -7.76
N LEU A 55 9.36 12.49 -7.11
CA LEU A 55 9.60 12.42 -5.66
C LEU A 55 8.78 13.44 -4.84
N ASP A 56 8.01 14.29 -5.48
CA ASP A 56 7.18 15.33 -4.84
C ASP A 56 5.70 14.91 -4.69
N GLY A 57 5.39 13.64 -4.98
CA GLY A 57 4.04 13.11 -4.90
C GLY A 57 3.69 12.53 -3.53
N TYR A 58 2.38 12.33 -3.32
CA TYR A 58 1.83 11.73 -2.10
C TYR A 58 2.50 10.39 -1.73
N GLN A 59 2.71 9.52 -2.72
CA GLN A 59 3.30 8.21 -2.48
C GLN A 59 4.78 8.30 -2.10
N ALA A 60 5.52 9.26 -2.66
CA ALA A 60 6.91 9.50 -2.29
C ALA A 60 7.02 9.95 -0.83
N THR A 61 6.23 10.96 -0.43
CA THR A 61 6.15 11.43 0.97
C THR A 61 5.76 10.30 1.93
N MET A 62 4.84 9.43 1.52
CA MET A 62 4.42 8.27 2.29
C MET A 62 5.57 7.28 2.49
N ILE A 63 6.35 7.01 1.44
CA ILE A 63 7.54 6.15 1.51
C ILE A 63 8.62 6.78 2.40
N GLU A 64 8.93 8.05 2.22
CA GLU A 64 9.91 8.77 3.03
C GLU A 64 9.59 8.67 4.52
N SER A 65 8.35 8.99 4.89
CA SER A 65 7.88 8.87 6.28
C SER A 65 7.98 7.44 6.83
N GLY A 66 7.61 6.45 6.01
CA GLY A 66 7.73 5.03 6.38
C GLY A 66 9.18 4.58 6.50
N SER A 67 10.06 5.06 5.64
CA SER A 67 11.49 4.71 5.61
C SER A 67 12.25 5.31 6.78
N GLU A 68 11.96 6.56 7.16
CA GLU A 68 12.47 7.17 8.38
C GLU A 68 12.08 6.34 9.59
N LYS A 69 10.79 6.01 9.69
CA LYS A 69 10.29 5.20 10.81
C LYS A 69 10.90 3.82 10.87
N LEU A 70 11.07 3.17 9.71
CA LEU A 70 11.73 1.87 9.64
C LEU A 70 13.20 1.96 10.04
N THR A 71 13.89 3.03 9.67
CA THR A 71 15.28 3.30 10.07
C THR A 71 15.40 3.44 11.58
N ASP A 72 14.52 4.23 12.22
CA ASP A 72 14.48 4.39 13.68
C ASP A 72 14.28 3.04 14.39
N LEU A 73 13.36 2.23 13.88
CA LEU A 73 13.09 0.92 14.44
C LEU A 73 14.27 -0.04 14.32
N ARG A 74 15.02 0.05 13.21
CA ARG A 74 16.19 -0.81 12.97
C ARG A 74 17.37 -0.55 13.91
N HIS A 75 17.41 0.56 14.60
CA HIS A 75 18.37 0.77 15.68
C HIS A 75 18.16 -0.19 16.87
N ARG A 76 16.90 -0.64 17.08
CA ARG A 76 16.56 -1.57 18.17
C ARG A 76 16.32 -2.99 17.65
N MET A 77 15.78 -3.11 16.44
CA MET A 77 15.48 -4.36 15.77
C MET A 77 16.10 -4.33 14.36
N PRO A 78 17.39 -4.69 14.21
CA PRO A 78 18.15 -4.51 12.96
C PRO A 78 17.52 -5.17 11.73
N ASN A 79 16.74 -6.22 11.92
CA ASN A 79 16.03 -6.94 10.87
C ASN A 79 14.57 -6.47 10.67
N ALA A 80 14.12 -5.39 11.35
CA ALA A 80 12.77 -4.87 11.14
C ALA A 80 12.48 -4.63 9.65
N GLY A 81 11.28 -4.96 9.21
CA GLY A 81 10.84 -4.83 7.83
C GLY A 81 9.57 -4.00 7.67
N GLY A 82 9.42 -3.44 6.48
CA GLY A 82 8.23 -2.75 6.06
C GLY A 82 7.44 -3.53 5.01
N LEU A 83 6.14 -3.34 5.00
CA LEU A 83 5.21 -3.88 4.01
C LEU A 83 4.47 -2.75 3.33
N ILE A 84 4.48 -2.74 2.00
CA ILE A 84 3.61 -1.88 1.19
C ILE A 84 2.52 -2.74 0.59
N ILE A 85 1.26 -2.37 0.81
CA ILE A 85 0.12 -2.98 0.14
C ILE A 85 -0.39 -2.02 -0.92
N ALA A 86 -0.21 -2.40 -2.18
CA ALA A 86 -0.62 -1.63 -3.34
C ALA A 86 -1.96 -2.14 -3.92
N PRO A 87 -2.80 -1.27 -4.49
CA PRO A 87 -4.10 -1.64 -5.03
C PRO A 87 -4.04 -2.41 -6.34
N SER A 88 -2.95 -2.28 -7.10
CA SER A 88 -2.77 -2.92 -8.40
C SER A 88 -1.30 -3.26 -8.65
N ILE A 89 -1.04 -4.11 -9.65
CA ILE A 89 0.33 -4.45 -10.07
C ILE A 89 1.05 -3.21 -10.59
N GLU A 90 0.37 -2.35 -11.33
CA GLU A 90 0.91 -1.08 -11.82
C GLU A 90 1.40 -0.20 -10.67
N MET A 91 0.55 0.02 -9.68
CA MET A 91 0.92 0.79 -8.49
C MET A 91 2.03 0.11 -7.68
N ALA A 92 2.04 -1.22 -7.60
CA ALA A 92 3.11 -1.95 -6.93
C ALA A 92 4.47 -1.74 -7.63
N ASN A 93 4.50 -1.79 -8.96
CA ASN A 93 5.71 -1.50 -9.74
C ASN A 93 6.17 -0.04 -9.55
N TYR A 94 5.24 0.90 -9.52
CA TYR A 94 5.54 2.30 -9.23
C TYR A 94 6.13 2.49 -7.82
N MET A 95 5.56 1.84 -6.80
CA MET A 95 6.11 1.87 -5.44
C MET A 95 7.50 1.23 -5.34
N VAL A 96 7.77 0.18 -6.13
CA VAL A 96 9.12 -0.41 -6.25
C VAL A 96 10.10 0.62 -6.81
N ALA A 97 9.75 1.31 -7.90
CA ALA A 97 10.61 2.31 -8.52
C ALA A 97 10.87 3.51 -7.59
N LEU A 98 9.84 3.97 -6.86
CA LEU A 98 9.98 5.00 -5.83
C LEU A 98 10.93 4.58 -4.72
N LEU A 99 10.76 3.37 -4.17
CA LEU A 99 11.64 2.85 -3.11
C LEU A 99 13.08 2.74 -3.58
N GLU A 100 13.30 2.22 -4.79
CA GLU A 100 14.64 2.11 -5.37
C GLU A 100 15.29 3.49 -5.54
N LYS A 101 14.52 4.51 -5.92
CA LYS A 101 15.00 5.89 -6.06
C LYS A 101 15.27 6.56 -4.69
N ILE A 102 14.43 6.32 -3.69
CA ILE A 102 14.54 6.95 -2.36
C ILE A 102 15.59 6.26 -1.49
N GLU A 103 15.60 4.93 -1.43
CA GLU A 103 16.48 4.16 -0.55
C GLU A 103 17.75 3.61 -1.23
N GLY A 104 17.82 3.64 -2.57
CA GLY A 104 18.92 3.06 -3.33
C GLY A 104 18.94 1.53 -3.33
N GLU A 105 17.90 0.88 -2.74
CA GLU A 105 17.79 -0.56 -2.65
C GLU A 105 16.44 -1.03 -3.23
N LYS A 106 16.51 -2.03 -4.12
CA LYS A 106 15.31 -2.62 -4.71
C LYS A 106 14.58 -3.50 -3.71
N PRO A 107 13.28 -3.22 -3.43
CA PRO A 107 12.47 -4.04 -2.56
C PRO A 107 12.10 -5.38 -3.20
N ILE A 108 11.62 -6.31 -2.39
CA ILE A 108 11.01 -7.54 -2.91
C ILE A 108 9.57 -7.25 -3.31
N LEU A 109 9.22 -7.56 -4.57
CA LEU A 109 7.87 -7.45 -5.10
C LEU A 109 7.19 -8.81 -5.14
N VAL A 110 5.90 -8.85 -4.72
CA VAL A 110 5.07 -10.06 -4.77
C VAL A 110 3.66 -9.73 -5.25
N HIS A 111 3.18 -10.47 -6.25
CA HIS A 111 1.78 -10.46 -6.68
C HIS A 111 1.38 -11.81 -7.29
N SER A 112 0.08 -12.05 -7.44
CA SER A 112 -0.49 -13.35 -7.86
C SER A 112 -0.07 -13.83 -9.25
N GLN A 113 0.31 -12.91 -10.15
CA GLN A 113 0.72 -13.25 -11.50
C GLN A 113 2.23 -13.59 -11.62
N MET A 114 2.97 -13.55 -10.51
CA MET A 114 4.39 -13.90 -10.52
C MET A 114 4.57 -15.42 -10.36
N PRO A 115 5.61 -16.00 -10.99
CA PRO A 115 5.99 -17.37 -10.70
C PRO A 115 6.51 -17.48 -9.25
N ASN A 116 6.02 -18.49 -8.54
CA ASN A 116 6.47 -18.83 -7.18
C ASN A 116 6.43 -17.65 -6.16
N PRO A 117 5.30 -16.96 -5.95
CA PRO A 117 5.23 -15.81 -5.04
C PRO A 117 5.65 -16.18 -3.61
N ASN A 118 5.36 -17.41 -3.17
CA ASN A 118 5.72 -17.90 -1.84
C ASN A 118 7.24 -18.00 -1.61
N SER A 119 8.04 -18.28 -2.66
CA SER A 119 9.50 -18.29 -2.54
C SER A 119 10.06 -16.89 -2.29
N LYS A 120 9.46 -15.87 -2.90
CA LYS A 120 9.82 -14.46 -2.69
C LYS A 120 9.48 -13.99 -1.27
N ILE A 121 8.33 -14.41 -0.75
CA ILE A 121 7.91 -14.12 0.62
C ILE A 121 8.87 -14.81 1.60
N ARG A 122 9.27 -16.05 1.34
CA ARG A 122 10.26 -16.75 2.15
C ARG A 122 11.59 -16.02 2.11
N ALA A 123 12.08 -15.61 0.93
CA ALA A 123 13.30 -14.85 0.78
C ALA A 123 13.26 -13.55 1.60
N PHE A 124 12.13 -12.82 1.60
CA PHE A 124 11.97 -11.66 2.44
C PHE A 124 12.04 -12.00 3.93
N ARG A 125 11.42 -13.09 4.36
CA ARG A 125 11.41 -13.53 5.76
C ARG A 125 12.80 -13.92 6.28
N GLU A 126 13.63 -14.50 5.41
CA GLU A 126 14.94 -15.08 5.74
C GLU A 126 16.11 -14.08 5.53
N THR A 127 15.84 -12.92 4.96
CA THR A 127 16.83 -11.86 4.72
C THR A 127 16.54 -10.62 5.54
N ASP A 128 17.45 -9.67 5.52
CA ASP A 128 17.31 -8.35 6.15
C ASP A 128 16.81 -7.26 5.21
N LYS A 129 16.32 -7.64 4.01
CA LYS A 129 15.67 -6.73 3.06
C LYS A 129 14.65 -5.85 3.76
N ARG A 130 14.73 -4.52 3.49
CA ARG A 130 13.92 -3.53 4.21
C ARG A 130 12.45 -3.62 3.86
N TRP A 131 12.12 -3.73 2.58
CA TRP A 131 10.75 -3.60 2.08
C TRP A 131 10.26 -4.79 1.29
N LEU A 132 9.01 -5.15 1.57
CA LEU A 132 8.18 -6.04 0.76
C LEU A 132 7.05 -5.22 0.16
N VAL A 133 6.92 -5.22 -1.16
CA VAL A 133 5.79 -4.62 -1.87
C VAL A 133 4.86 -5.72 -2.33
N SER A 134 3.59 -5.59 -2.05
CA SER A 134 2.58 -6.60 -2.36
C SER A 134 1.34 -5.97 -2.98
N VAL A 135 0.73 -6.65 -3.95
CA VAL A 135 -0.62 -6.32 -4.42
C VAL A 135 -1.62 -7.03 -3.52
N ALA A 136 -2.67 -6.35 -3.10
CA ALA A 136 -3.84 -6.71 -2.27
C ALA A 136 -3.97 -8.14 -1.68
N MET A 137 -3.23 -9.10 -2.20
CA MET A 137 -3.27 -10.52 -1.92
C MET A 137 -1.96 -11.08 -1.35
N VAL A 138 -1.37 -10.44 -0.36
CA VAL A 138 -0.60 -11.27 0.56
C VAL A 138 -1.63 -11.91 1.48
N SER A 139 -2.38 -12.81 0.81
CA SER A 139 -3.45 -13.58 1.42
C SER A 139 -2.89 -14.54 2.46
N GLU A 140 -3.76 -14.92 3.35
CA GLU A 140 -3.78 -16.03 4.29
C GLU A 140 -2.48 -16.84 4.41
N GLY A 141 -1.88 -16.86 5.60
CA GLY A 141 -0.76 -17.74 5.93
C GLY A 141 0.63 -17.12 5.90
N VAL A 142 0.81 -15.87 5.51
CA VAL A 142 2.14 -15.23 5.54
C VAL A 142 2.38 -14.59 6.90
N ASP A 143 3.03 -15.34 7.78
CA ASP A 143 3.52 -14.84 9.05
C ASP A 143 4.97 -14.35 8.89
N ILE A 144 5.15 -13.02 8.89
CA ILE A 144 6.48 -12.39 8.84
C ILE A 144 6.66 -11.59 10.11
N LYS A 145 7.20 -12.22 11.13
CA LYS A 145 7.34 -11.68 12.49
C LYS A 145 8.13 -10.37 12.58
N ARG A 146 8.99 -10.08 11.59
CA ARG A 146 9.83 -8.88 11.56
C ARG A 146 9.17 -7.64 10.93
N LEU A 147 7.93 -7.74 10.44
CA LEU A 147 7.21 -6.57 9.92
C LEU A 147 6.83 -5.61 11.05
N ARG A 148 7.14 -4.31 10.86
CA ARG A 148 6.88 -3.24 11.83
C ARG A 148 6.28 -1.98 11.24
N VAL A 149 6.42 -1.78 9.93
CA VAL A 149 5.86 -0.63 9.22
C VAL A 149 4.95 -1.11 8.11
N LEU A 150 3.76 -0.54 8.03
CA LEU A 150 2.80 -0.78 6.96
C LEU A 150 2.50 0.52 6.22
N LEU A 151 2.74 0.54 4.92
CA LEU A 151 2.23 1.56 4.02
C LEU A 151 1.02 0.96 3.29
N TYR A 152 -0.14 1.51 3.54
CA TYR A 152 -1.39 0.99 3.00
C TYR A 152 -1.99 1.94 1.98
N LEU A 153 -1.94 1.54 0.69
CA LEU A 153 -2.66 2.25 -0.36
C LEU A 153 -4.02 1.57 -0.56
N PRO A 154 -5.13 2.28 -0.40
CA PRO A 154 -6.44 1.68 -0.37
C PRO A 154 -6.84 1.07 -1.72
N ASN A 155 -7.23 -0.20 -1.69
CA ASN A 155 -7.87 -0.87 -2.83
C ASN A 155 -9.38 -1.01 -2.63
N ALA A 156 -9.78 -1.31 -1.41
CA ALA A 156 -11.17 -1.34 -1.00
C ALA A 156 -11.26 -0.65 0.36
N MET A 157 -12.15 0.30 0.50
CA MET A 157 -12.38 1.02 1.75
C MET A 157 -13.25 0.18 2.70
N THR A 158 -12.95 -1.10 2.89
CA THR A 158 -13.62 -1.94 3.87
C THR A 158 -12.76 -2.02 5.13
N GLU A 159 -13.38 -1.78 6.27
CA GLU A 159 -12.76 -1.91 7.58
C GLU A 159 -12.11 -3.30 7.76
N LEU A 160 -12.74 -4.33 7.22
CA LEU A 160 -12.22 -5.70 7.28
C LEU A 160 -10.87 -5.84 6.56
N ALA A 161 -10.74 -5.33 5.33
CA ALA A 161 -9.49 -5.40 4.57
C ALA A 161 -8.36 -4.65 5.28
N PHE A 162 -8.67 -3.49 5.84
CA PHE A 162 -7.72 -2.69 6.62
C PHE A 162 -7.29 -3.40 7.91
N ARG A 163 -8.24 -3.96 8.68
CA ARG A 163 -7.93 -4.75 9.90
C ARG A 163 -7.07 -5.97 9.58
N GLN A 164 -7.32 -6.65 8.47
CA GLN A 164 -6.50 -7.78 8.02
C GLN A 164 -5.07 -7.34 7.66
N ALA A 165 -4.91 -6.18 7.02
CA ALA A 165 -3.59 -5.62 6.71
C ALA A 165 -2.81 -5.26 7.98
N ILE A 166 -3.44 -4.58 8.94
CA ILE A 166 -2.83 -4.25 10.24
C ILE A 166 -2.42 -5.51 10.99
N GLY A 167 -3.27 -6.52 11.05
CA GLY A 167 -2.99 -7.79 11.74
C GLY A 167 -1.74 -8.54 11.23
N ARG A 168 -1.19 -8.14 10.09
CA ARG A 168 0.07 -8.69 9.56
C ARG A 168 1.32 -8.04 10.13
N VAL A 169 1.20 -6.82 10.61
CA VAL A 169 2.32 -6.00 11.10
C VAL A 169 2.35 -5.94 12.62
N VAL A 170 1.17 -6.09 13.26
CA VAL A 170 1.03 -6.11 14.71
C VAL A 170 1.19 -7.56 15.20
N ARG A 171 2.43 -8.03 15.25
CA ARG A 171 2.73 -9.38 15.80
C ARG A 171 3.97 -9.31 16.69
N SER A 172 3.88 -9.93 17.85
CA SER A 172 5.00 -10.08 18.78
C SER A 172 5.96 -11.18 18.29
N ALA A 173 7.26 -10.92 18.38
CA ALA A 173 8.31 -11.91 18.11
C ALA A 173 8.82 -12.61 19.38
N GLY A 174 8.33 -12.23 20.55
CA GLY A 174 8.72 -12.79 21.85
C GLY A 174 8.41 -11.84 23.00
N ASN A 175 8.78 -12.22 24.24
CA ASN A 175 8.47 -11.45 25.45
C ASN A 175 9.21 -10.10 25.57
N ASP A 176 10.33 -9.94 24.86
CA ASP A 176 11.17 -8.72 24.87
C ASP A 176 10.99 -7.85 23.61
N ASP A 177 9.99 -8.16 22.79
CA ASP A 177 9.74 -7.44 21.54
C ASP A 177 8.99 -6.13 21.77
N ASP A 178 9.46 -5.05 21.16
CA ASP A 178 8.68 -3.83 21.01
C ASP A 178 7.52 -4.13 20.05
N THR A 179 6.36 -4.44 20.61
CA THR A 179 5.15 -4.83 19.87
C THR A 179 4.53 -3.70 19.07
N ARG A 180 5.12 -2.50 19.06
CA ARG A 180 4.61 -1.36 18.30
C ARG A 180 4.78 -1.57 16.81
N ALA A 181 3.71 -1.36 16.09
CA ALA A 181 3.67 -1.30 14.64
C ALA A 181 3.16 0.08 14.18
N TYR A 182 3.64 0.54 13.04
CA TYR A 182 3.31 1.85 12.50
C TYR A 182 2.61 1.69 11.16
N VAL A 183 1.51 2.41 11.00
CA VAL A 183 0.72 2.43 9.76
C VAL A 183 0.74 3.85 9.23
N VAL A 184 1.13 4.00 7.97
CA VAL A 184 1.08 5.24 7.20
C VAL A 184 0.05 5.08 6.09
N MET A 185 -0.85 6.06 5.98
CA MET A 185 -1.94 6.09 5.00
C MET A 185 -2.02 7.46 4.36
#